data_59dd314bad71c1a5c5d56d41adf006bb
#
_entry.id   59dd314bad71c1a5c5d56d41adf006bb
#
_cell.length_a   1.000
_cell.length_b   1.000
_cell.length_c   1.000
_cell.angle_alpha   90.00
_cell.angle_beta   90.00
_cell.angle_gamma   90.00
#
_symmetry.space_group_name_H-M   'P 1'
#
loop_
_entity.id
_entity.type
_entity.pdbx_description
1 polymer ?
#
loop_
_entity_poly.entity_id
_entity_poly.type
_entity_poly.pdbx_seq_one_letter_code
_entity_poly.pdbx_strand_id
1 'polypeptide(L)'
;YSPREFRALRGLFFAQKMLAAGYTALCSPGDAGQVSLSIRNAVRAGLFDGPRITAAGPYITARQSLTDWYPSWIGAPSTSIGRLVTNRDEAIEEIRVQAKNGVDCVKIALDGIQRRPDGSLIAAFTEDETAVMVREIQRLGRKAVVHAIGREAVLYAARAGVDLIFHAFDLDDECIDAVLKGGSAIAPTLTFQRNIIEFTQPHDPAANNGRVSHVQRQYERACRNLAKAHQAGVPMLVGTDSGFAVTPYGEWHARELEIFVND
;
A
#
# COMPACT_ATOMS: atom_id res chain seq x y z
N TYR A 1 -12.70 13.93 1.44
CA TYR A 1 -11.55 14.78 1.08
C TYR A 1 -11.48 15.96 2.03
N SER A 2 -10.48 15.98 2.92
CA SER A 2 -10.24 17.09 3.87
C SER A 2 -9.06 17.94 3.38
N PRO A 3 -8.99 19.23 3.75
CA PRO A 3 -7.80 20.05 3.53
C PRO A 3 -6.53 19.39 4.11
N ARG A 4 -5.37 19.65 3.50
CA ARG A 4 -4.10 19.03 3.90
C ARG A 4 -3.70 19.39 5.32
N GLU A 5 -3.96 20.61 5.73
CA GLU A 5 -3.71 21.13 7.08
C GLU A 5 -4.49 20.35 8.14
N PHE A 6 -5.77 20.11 7.89
CA PHE A 6 -6.61 19.29 8.78
C PHE A 6 -6.15 17.83 8.80
N ARG A 7 -5.72 17.28 7.65
CA ARG A 7 -5.14 15.94 7.60
C ARG A 7 -3.87 15.83 8.44
N ALA A 8 -3.01 16.85 8.42
CA ALA A 8 -1.78 16.87 9.23
C ALA A 8 -2.11 16.82 10.73
N LEU A 9 -3.04 17.64 11.19
CA LEU A 9 -3.49 17.65 12.59
C LEU A 9 -4.11 16.31 12.99
N ARG A 10 -5.02 15.79 12.16
CA ARG A 10 -5.67 14.50 12.39
C ARG A 10 -4.67 13.34 12.34
N GLY A 11 -3.71 13.37 11.41
CA GLY A 11 -2.68 12.36 11.27
C GLY A 11 -1.73 12.35 12.48
N LEU A 12 -1.40 13.51 13.04
CA LEU A 12 -0.62 13.60 14.27
C LEU A 12 -1.38 12.97 15.46
N PHE A 13 -2.66 13.28 15.61
CA PHE A 13 -3.52 12.65 16.63
C PHE A 13 -3.51 11.12 16.50
N PHE A 14 -3.63 10.59 15.26
CA PHE A 14 -3.59 9.16 15.04
C PHE A 14 -2.19 8.56 15.27
N ALA A 15 -1.12 9.25 14.91
CA ALA A 15 0.24 8.80 15.20
C ALA A 15 0.47 8.64 16.72
N GLN A 16 -0.03 9.58 17.53
CA GLN A 16 0.02 9.48 18.99
C GLN A 16 -0.83 8.33 19.52
N LYS A 17 -2.04 8.14 18.96
CA LYS A 17 -2.91 6.99 19.29
C LYS A 17 -2.22 5.66 18.98
N MET A 18 -1.56 5.55 17.83
CA MET A 18 -0.80 4.36 17.43
C MET A 18 0.39 4.10 18.37
N LEU A 19 1.12 5.14 18.78
CA LEU A 19 2.19 5.00 19.77
C LEU A 19 1.64 4.47 21.10
N ALA A 20 0.52 5.00 21.57
CA ALA A 20 -0.15 4.53 22.80
C ALA A 20 -0.64 3.07 22.68
N ALA A 21 -0.96 2.60 21.48
CA ALA A 21 -1.29 1.20 21.19
C ALA A 21 -0.05 0.28 21.02
N GLY A 22 1.17 0.81 21.18
CA GLY A 22 2.40 0.04 21.12
C GLY A 22 3.17 0.10 19.80
N TYR A 23 2.73 0.88 18.80
CA TYR A 23 3.49 1.09 17.56
C TYR A 23 4.65 2.06 17.78
N THR A 24 5.84 1.55 17.99
CA THR A 24 7.05 2.37 18.15
C THR A 24 7.65 2.83 16.81
N ALA A 25 7.25 2.17 15.72
CA ALA A 25 7.59 2.53 14.35
C ALA A 25 6.42 2.25 13.41
N LEU A 26 6.28 3.05 12.37
CA LEU A 26 5.27 2.84 11.31
C LEU A 26 5.77 3.34 9.96
N CYS A 27 5.18 2.79 8.90
CA CYS A 27 5.32 3.29 7.55
C CYS A 27 4.01 3.96 7.12
N SER A 28 4.10 5.20 6.65
CA SER A 28 3.02 5.89 5.94
C SER A 28 3.36 5.95 4.46
N PRO A 29 2.92 4.95 3.67
CA PRO A 29 3.43 4.76 2.31
C PRO A 29 2.74 5.62 1.26
N GLY A 30 1.81 6.50 1.65
CA GLY A 30 1.16 7.43 0.73
C GLY A 30 0.24 8.40 1.43
N ASP A 31 0.34 9.68 1.08
CA ASP A 31 -0.53 10.72 1.64
C ASP A 31 -0.67 11.90 0.66
N ALA A 32 -1.62 12.80 0.94
CA ALA A 32 -1.83 14.00 0.14
C ALA A 32 -0.70 15.01 0.36
N GLY A 33 0.07 15.24 -0.67
CA GLY A 33 1.18 16.20 -0.64
C GLY A 33 2.28 15.80 0.34
N GLN A 34 2.52 16.60 1.38
CA GLN A 34 3.59 16.38 2.35
C GLN A 34 3.08 16.13 3.78
N VAL A 35 1.86 15.64 3.94
CA VAL A 35 1.24 15.45 5.27
C VAL A 35 2.07 14.50 6.13
N SER A 36 2.40 13.31 5.64
CA SER A 36 3.18 12.33 6.38
C SER A 36 4.60 12.83 6.71
N LEU A 37 5.22 13.56 5.77
CA LEU A 37 6.53 14.18 6.00
C LEU A 37 6.48 15.24 7.11
N SER A 38 5.44 16.05 7.13
CA SER A 38 5.25 17.09 8.15
C SER A 38 5.10 16.47 9.54
N ILE A 39 4.30 15.41 9.68
CA ILE A 39 4.11 14.69 10.93
C ILE A 39 5.44 14.06 11.38
N ARG A 40 6.12 13.32 10.49
CA ARG A 40 7.44 12.74 10.76
C ARG A 40 8.44 13.79 11.26
N ASN A 41 8.52 14.93 10.57
CA ASN A 41 9.46 15.97 10.91
C ASN A 41 9.12 16.64 12.24
N ALA A 42 7.84 16.84 12.55
CA ALA A 42 7.41 17.37 13.85
C ALA A 42 7.76 16.43 15.01
N VAL A 43 7.57 15.11 14.84
CA VAL A 43 7.99 14.11 15.81
C VAL A 43 9.53 14.06 15.95
N ARG A 44 10.26 14.05 14.84
CA ARG A 44 11.75 14.07 14.85
C ARG A 44 12.32 15.32 15.51
N ALA A 45 11.65 16.45 15.36
CA ALA A 45 12.05 17.72 16.00
C ALA A 45 11.68 17.79 17.49
N GLY A 46 11.02 16.77 18.05
CA GLY A 46 10.59 16.74 19.45
C GLY A 46 9.44 17.71 19.77
N LEU A 47 8.72 18.19 18.75
CA LEU A 47 7.56 19.05 18.98
C LEU A 47 6.36 18.28 19.53
N PHE A 48 6.29 16.99 19.21
CA PHE A 48 5.23 16.09 19.64
C PHE A 48 5.77 14.68 19.86
N ASP A 49 5.20 13.98 20.82
CA ASP A 49 5.40 12.55 20.96
C ASP A 49 4.76 11.79 19.81
N GLY A 50 5.44 10.76 19.32
CA GLY A 50 4.97 9.93 18.23
C GLY A 50 5.95 8.79 17.91
N PRO A 51 5.51 7.81 17.09
CA PRO A 51 6.37 6.71 16.65
C PRO A 51 7.44 7.21 15.66
N ARG A 52 8.45 6.39 15.41
CA ARG A 52 9.34 6.60 14.25
C ARG A 52 8.54 6.38 12.97
N ILE A 53 8.52 7.38 12.09
CA ILE A 53 7.73 7.34 10.87
C ILE A 53 8.64 7.25 9.65
N THR A 54 8.42 6.23 8.80
CA THR A 54 8.90 6.18 7.43
C THR A 54 7.82 6.78 6.55
N ALA A 55 8.12 7.88 5.86
CA ALA A 55 7.13 8.68 5.15
C ALA A 55 7.37 8.69 3.64
N ALA A 56 6.30 8.49 2.87
CA ALA A 56 6.21 8.76 1.44
C ALA A 56 5.44 10.05 1.16
N GLY A 57 5.52 10.52 -0.09
CA GLY A 57 4.61 11.49 -0.67
C GLY A 57 3.35 10.84 -1.23
N PRO A 58 2.64 11.49 -2.16
CA PRO A 58 1.55 10.87 -2.90
C PRO A 58 2.08 9.66 -3.67
N TYR A 59 1.39 8.51 -3.57
CA TYR A 59 1.86 7.37 -4.36
C TYR A 59 1.65 7.60 -5.87
N ILE A 60 2.57 7.08 -6.67
CA ILE A 60 2.49 7.18 -8.13
C ILE A 60 1.46 6.15 -8.61
N THR A 61 0.50 6.59 -9.40
CA THR A 61 -0.58 5.77 -9.93
C THR A 61 -0.84 6.11 -11.40
N ALA A 62 -1.43 5.18 -12.14
CA ALA A 62 -1.83 5.35 -13.52
C ALA A 62 -3.36 5.33 -13.68
N ARG A 63 -3.84 5.56 -14.91
CA ARG A 63 -5.24 5.42 -15.25
C ARG A 63 -5.75 4.03 -14.90
N GLN A 64 -6.98 3.98 -14.33
CA GLN A 64 -7.66 2.75 -13.90
C GLN A 64 -6.93 1.96 -12.79
N SER A 65 -5.98 2.59 -12.11
CA SER A 65 -5.34 2.07 -10.90
C SER A 65 -5.91 2.76 -9.66
N LEU A 66 -5.25 2.60 -8.51
CA LEU A 66 -5.69 3.20 -7.25
C LEU A 66 -5.87 4.71 -7.39
N THR A 67 -6.95 5.23 -6.80
CA THR A 67 -7.36 6.66 -6.79
C THR A 67 -7.82 7.27 -8.11
N ASP A 68 -7.79 6.54 -9.21
CA ASP A 68 -8.44 6.97 -10.46
C ASP A 68 -9.93 6.57 -10.47
N TRP A 69 -10.66 6.99 -9.42
CA TRP A 69 -12.07 6.62 -9.17
C TRP A 69 -13.07 7.41 -10.01
N TYR A 70 -12.65 8.57 -10.51
CA TYR A 70 -13.54 9.48 -11.21
C TYR A 70 -13.42 9.34 -12.71
N PRO A 71 -14.49 9.62 -13.46
CA PRO A 71 -14.42 9.72 -14.91
C PRO A 71 -13.32 10.68 -15.37
N SER A 72 -12.71 10.41 -16.52
CA SER A 72 -11.57 11.18 -17.03
C SER A 72 -11.86 12.69 -17.23
N TRP A 73 -13.12 13.03 -17.47
CA TRP A 73 -13.55 14.45 -17.60
C TRP A 73 -13.71 15.19 -16.26
N ILE A 74 -13.70 14.49 -15.13
CA ILE A 74 -13.67 15.08 -13.77
C ILE A 74 -12.23 15.17 -13.28
N GLY A 75 -11.42 14.15 -13.53
CA GLY A 75 -10.03 14.05 -13.09
C GLY A 75 -9.87 13.73 -11.60
N ALA A 76 -8.63 13.64 -11.16
CA ALA A 76 -8.30 13.37 -9.75
C ALA A 76 -8.30 14.69 -8.93
N PRO A 77 -8.91 14.71 -7.73
CA PRO A 77 -8.86 15.86 -6.85
C PRO A 77 -7.42 16.21 -6.43
N SER A 78 -7.12 17.50 -6.26
CA SER A 78 -5.80 17.98 -5.78
C SER A 78 -5.45 17.47 -4.37
N THR A 79 -6.45 17.01 -3.62
CA THR A 79 -6.32 16.38 -2.31
C THR A 79 -6.22 14.86 -2.37
N SER A 80 -6.05 14.26 -3.56
CA SER A 80 -5.82 12.83 -3.71
C SER A 80 -4.54 12.40 -3.00
N ILE A 81 -4.55 11.17 -2.48
CA ILE A 81 -3.36 10.52 -1.92
C ILE A 81 -2.49 9.87 -2.99
N GLY A 82 -2.99 9.80 -4.23
CA GLY A 82 -2.26 9.33 -5.40
C GLY A 82 -1.98 10.45 -6.40
N ARG A 83 -0.79 10.43 -6.98
CA ARG A 83 -0.40 11.27 -8.12
C ARG A 83 -0.60 10.46 -9.40
N LEU A 84 -1.63 10.83 -10.15
CA LEU A 84 -1.90 10.23 -11.46
C LEU A 84 -0.86 10.71 -12.47
N VAL A 85 -0.16 9.77 -13.08
CA VAL A 85 0.80 10.00 -14.17
C VAL A 85 0.28 9.37 -15.46
N THR A 86 0.64 9.97 -16.60
CA THR A 86 0.17 9.54 -17.93
C THR A 86 1.28 8.89 -18.77
N ASN A 87 2.52 9.06 -18.34
CA ASN A 87 3.68 8.52 -19.02
C ASN A 87 4.87 8.38 -18.06
N ARG A 88 5.92 7.73 -18.53
CA ARG A 88 7.14 7.46 -17.79
C ARG A 88 7.84 8.74 -17.31
N ASP A 89 7.88 9.78 -18.13
CA ASP A 89 8.64 10.99 -17.81
C ASP A 89 7.97 11.76 -16.67
N GLU A 90 6.62 11.82 -16.63
CA GLU A 90 5.88 12.34 -15.50
C GLU A 90 6.11 11.55 -14.21
N ALA A 91 6.20 10.21 -14.30
CA ALA A 91 6.52 9.37 -13.15
C ALA A 91 7.93 9.65 -12.61
N ILE A 92 8.92 9.76 -13.48
CA ILE A 92 10.31 10.08 -13.11
C ILE A 92 10.41 11.48 -12.49
N GLU A 93 9.72 12.46 -13.05
CA GLU A 93 9.70 13.82 -12.47
C GLU A 93 9.08 13.82 -11.06
N GLU A 94 7.96 13.13 -10.87
CA GLU A 94 7.34 13.02 -9.54
C GLU A 94 8.27 12.32 -8.53
N ILE A 95 8.99 11.27 -8.93
CA ILE A 95 10.00 10.59 -8.09
C ILE A 95 11.07 11.60 -7.63
N ARG A 96 11.57 12.43 -8.55
CA ARG A 96 12.59 13.45 -8.26
C ARG A 96 12.07 14.53 -7.33
N VAL A 97 10.83 14.98 -7.54
CA VAL A 97 10.15 15.95 -6.66
C VAL A 97 10.00 15.37 -5.24
N GLN A 98 9.55 14.13 -5.09
CA GLN A 98 9.44 13.49 -3.79
C GLN A 98 10.79 13.30 -3.11
N ALA A 99 11.81 12.87 -3.85
CA ALA A 99 13.16 12.74 -3.32
C ALA A 99 13.72 14.09 -2.85
N LYS A 100 13.51 15.18 -3.61
CA LYS A 100 13.86 16.56 -3.21
C LYS A 100 13.14 16.99 -1.93
N ASN A 101 11.88 16.61 -1.77
CA ASN A 101 11.09 16.89 -0.57
C ASN A 101 11.52 16.06 0.65
N GLY A 102 12.45 15.10 0.47
CA GLY A 102 13.03 14.34 1.56
C GLY A 102 12.18 13.18 2.04
N VAL A 103 11.40 12.52 1.16
CA VAL A 103 10.72 11.26 1.49
C VAL A 103 11.70 10.17 1.88
N ASP A 104 11.29 9.24 2.72
CA ASP A 104 12.09 8.06 3.05
C ASP A 104 11.89 6.95 2.01
N CYS A 105 10.69 6.86 1.44
CA CYS A 105 10.33 5.92 0.38
C CYS A 105 9.41 6.57 -0.65
N VAL A 106 9.36 5.98 -1.85
CA VAL A 106 8.37 6.32 -2.88
C VAL A 106 7.50 5.09 -3.11
N LYS A 107 6.18 5.28 -3.08
CA LYS A 107 5.21 4.21 -3.36
C LYS A 107 4.69 4.30 -4.79
N ILE A 108 4.58 3.14 -5.43
CA ILE A 108 3.93 2.95 -6.73
C ILE A 108 2.73 2.05 -6.54
N ALA A 109 1.58 2.40 -7.12
CA ALA A 109 0.42 1.52 -7.21
C ALA A 109 0.47 0.77 -8.54
N LEU A 110 0.87 -0.49 -8.51
CA LEU A 110 1.09 -1.29 -9.73
C LEU A 110 -0.19 -1.92 -10.28
N ASP A 111 -1.25 -2.02 -9.49
CA ASP A 111 -2.59 -2.42 -9.92
C ASP A 111 -3.68 -1.70 -9.11
N GLY A 112 -4.94 -2.07 -9.27
CA GLY A 112 -6.01 -1.47 -8.49
C GLY A 112 -7.42 -1.84 -8.95
N ILE A 113 -7.93 -1.19 -10.00
CA ILE A 113 -9.35 -1.28 -10.37
C ILE A 113 -9.56 -2.21 -11.56
N GLN A 114 -8.68 -2.11 -12.55
CA GLN A 114 -8.89 -2.77 -13.83
C GLN A 114 -8.71 -4.29 -13.72
N ARG A 115 -9.68 -5.02 -14.27
CA ARG A 115 -9.67 -6.48 -14.28
C ARG A 115 -9.91 -7.02 -15.69
N ARG A 116 -9.37 -8.20 -15.94
CA ARG A 116 -9.69 -9.02 -17.10
C ARG A 116 -11.05 -9.71 -16.91
N PRO A 117 -11.64 -10.27 -17.97
CA PRO A 117 -12.90 -11.01 -17.87
C PRO A 117 -12.88 -12.19 -16.89
N ASP A 118 -11.71 -12.79 -16.66
CA ASP A 118 -11.51 -13.87 -15.68
C ASP A 118 -11.41 -13.36 -14.22
N GLY A 119 -11.48 -12.05 -14.02
CA GLY A 119 -11.40 -11.40 -12.72
C GLY A 119 -9.98 -11.08 -12.25
N SER A 120 -8.94 -11.48 -12.96
CA SER A 120 -7.55 -11.15 -12.63
C SER A 120 -7.29 -9.65 -12.78
N LEU A 121 -6.47 -9.09 -11.89
CA LEU A 121 -6.05 -7.69 -11.95
C LEU A 121 -5.08 -7.47 -13.11
N ILE A 122 -5.19 -6.32 -13.75
CA ILE A 122 -4.27 -5.87 -14.78
C ILE A 122 -3.26 -4.93 -14.11
N ALA A 123 -1.97 -5.13 -14.40
CA ALA A 123 -0.93 -4.20 -13.97
C ALA A 123 -1.13 -2.85 -14.67
N ALA A 124 -1.07 -1.76 -13.89
CA ALA A 124 -1.28 -0.39 -14.38
C ALA A 124 -0.07 0.19 -15.10
N PHE A 125 1.09 -0.40 -14.87
CA PHE A 125 2.36 -0.11 -15.53
C PHE A 125 2.92 -1.39 -16.13
N THR A 126 3.63 -1.28 -17.22
CA THR A 126 4.37 -2.39 -17.81
C THR A 126 5.56 -2.78 -16.93
N GLU A 127 6.14 -3.96 -17.19
CA GLU A 127 7.35 -4.41 -16.49
C GLU A 127 8.51 -3.42 -16.66
N ASP A 128 8.71 -2.91 -17.89
CA ASP A 128 9.75 -1.93 -18.17
C ASP A 128 9.55 -0.60 -17.48
N GLU A 129 8.31 -0.08 -17.45
CA GLU A 129 7.99 1.16 -16.72
C GLU A 129 8.24 0.99 -15.23
N THR A 130 7.82 -0.14 -14.66
CA THR A 130 8.07 -0.48 -13.26
C THR A 130 9.57 -0.51 -12.96
N ALA A 131 10.34 -1.21 -13.78
CA ALA A 131 11.79 -1.30 -13.61
C ALA A 131 12.50 0.06 -13.71
N VAL A 132 12.06 0.93 -14.63
CA VAL A 132 12.63 2.30 -14.76
C VAL A 132 12.34 3.15 -13.54
N MET A 133 11.10 3.13 -13.03
CA MET A 133 10.71 3.87 -11.81
C MET A 133 11.51 3.40 -10.59
N VAL A 134 11.60 2.08 -10.39
CA VAL A 134 12.32 1.50 -9.25
C VAL A 134 13.80 1.86 -9.29
N ARG A 135 14.45 1.74 -10.45
CA ARG A 135 15.85 2.16 -10.60
C ARG A 135 16.08 3.63 -10.28
N GLU A 136 15.17 4.52 -10.69
CA GLU A 136 15.30 5.96 -10.38
C GLU A 136 15.13 6.23 -8.90
N ILE A 137 14.17 5.57 -8.21
CA ILE A 137 13.97 5.68 -6.77
C ILE A 137 15.24 5.26 -6.02
N GLN A 138 15.79 4.09 -6.37
CA GLN A 138 16.99 3.54 -5.75
C GLN A 138 18.23 4.38 -6.05
N ARG A 139 18.38 4.88 -7.30
CA ARG A 139 19.45 5.80 -7.68
C ARG A 139 19.47 7.06 -6.82
N LEU A 140 18.28 7.53 -6.39
CA LEU A 140 18.13 8.70 -5.49
C LEU A 140 18.26 8.34 -4.00
N GLY A 141 18.66 7.09 -3.68
CA GLY A 141 18.84 6.63 -2.31
C GLY A 141 17.53 6.51 -1.52
N ARG A 142 16.40 6.27 -2.21
CA ARG A 142 15.10 6.08 -1.57
C ARG A 142 14.68 4.63 -1.67
N LYS A 143 13.81 4.19 -0.74
CA LYS A 143 13.21 2.87 -0.77
C LYS A 143 12.05 2.84 -1.76
N ALA A 144 12.01 1.81 -2.60
CA ALA A 144 10.90 1.57 -3.51
C ALA A 144 9.89 0.63 -2.85
N VAL A 145 8.65 1.10 -2.65
CA VAL A 145 7.58 0.30 -2.07
C VAL A 145 6.37 0.29 -3.01
N VAL A 146 5.64 -0.83 -3.07
CA VAL A 146 4.56 -0.96 -4.06
C VAL A 146 3.28 -1.50 -3.45
N HIS A 147 2.14 -1.07 -3.99
CA HIS A 147 0.89 -1.80 -3.92
C HIS A 147 0.84 -2.76 -5.10
N ALA A 148 0.70 -4.04 -4.83
CA ALA A 148 0.54 -5.07 -5.83
C ALA A 148 -0.28 -6.23 -5.26
N ILE A 149 -1.47 -6.48 -5.80
CA ILE A 149 -2.37 -7.56 -5.38
C ILE A 149 -2.30 -8.71 -6.37
N GLY A 150 -2.44 -8.40 -7.66
CA GLY A 150 -2.47 -9.36 -8.74
C GLY A 150 -1.09 -9.93 -9.10
N ARG A 151 -1.10 -11.14 -9.62
CA ARG A 151 0.12 -11.89 -9.99
C ARG A 151 1.10 -11.07 -10.84
N GLU A 152 0.58 -10.41 -11.88
CA GLU A 152 1.40 -9.65 -12.84
C GLU A 152 2.13 -8.49 -12.15
N ALA A 153 1.42 -7.73 -11.31
CA ALA A 153 1.99 -6.62 -10.55
C ALA A 153 3.03 -7.09 -9.53
N VAL A 154 2.77 -8.21 -8.82
CA VAL A 154 3.72 -8.81 -7.88
C VAL A 154 4.99 -9.25 -8.60
N LEU A 155 4.85 -9.89 -9.77
CA LEU A 155 6.00 -10.35 -10.55
C LEU A 155 6.87 -9.20 -11.05
N TYR A 156 6.26 -8.13 -11.58
CA TYR A 156 6.96 -6.95 -12.04
C TYR A 156 7.68 -6.22 -10.90
N ALA A 157 7.01 -6.10 -9.74
CA ALA A 157 7.61 -5.53 -8.53
C ALA A 157 8.86 -6.32 -8.10
N ALA A 158 8.71 -7.64 -7.99
CA ALA A 158 9.78 -8.53 -7.56
C ALA A 158 10.98 -8.52 -8.51
N ARG A 159 10.74 -8.59 -9.81
CA ARG A 159 11.79 -8.53 -10.85
C ARG A 159 12.50 -7.18 -10.90
N ALA A 160 11.78 -6.09 -10.59
CA ALA A 160 12.38 -4.78 -10.47
C ALA A 160 13.20 -4.59 -9.18
N GLY A 161 13.12 -5.51 -8.21
CA GLY A 161 13.87 -5.46 -6.97
C GLY A 161 13.37 -4.37 -6.02
N VAL A 162 12.05 -4.26 -5.83
CA VAL A 162 11.47 -3.34 -4.84
C VAL A 162 11.81 -3.76 -3.41
N ASP A 163 11.87 -2.82 -2.49
CA ASP A 163 12.18 -3.12 -1.08
C ASP A 163 10.99 -3.78 -0.35
N LEU A 164 9.76 -3.36 -0.68
CA LEU A 164 8.55 -3.85 0.01
C LEU A 164 7.36 -3.92 -0.93
N ILE A 165 6.67 -5.06 -0.90
CA ILE A 165 5.41 -5.29 -1.60
C ILE A 165 4.28 -5.32 -0.56
N PHE A 166 3.30 -4.44 -0.68
CA PHE A 166 2.08 -4.49 0.10
C PHE A 166 1.08 -5.42 -0.57
N HIS A 167 0.42 -6.25 0.22
CA HIS A 167 -0.63 -7.21 -0.13
C HIS A 167 -0.10 -8.52 -0.71
N ALA A 168 0.29 -8.57 -1.98
CA ALA A 168 0.80 -9.77 -2.69
C ALA A 168 -0.15 -10.97 -2.61
N PHE A 169 -1.48 -10.78 -2.82
CA PHE A 169 -2.47 -11.84 -2.58
C PHE A 169 -2.46 -12.94 -3.65
N ASP A 170 -2.19 -12.58 -4.91
CA ASP A 170 -2.25 -13.50 -6.06
C ASP A 170 -0.85 -13.92 -6.53
N LEU A 171 0.02 -14.35 -5.60
CA LEU A 171 1.35 -14.85 -5.95
C LEU A 171 1.35 -16.37 -6.16
N ASP A 172 2.16 -16.81 -7.11
CA ASP A 172 2.47 -18.22 -7.40
C ASP A 172 3.96 -18.52 -7.16
N ASP A 173 4.42 -19.69 -7.55
CA ASP A 173 5.80 -20.12 -7.35
C ASP A 173 6.80 -19.22 -8.08
N GLU A 174 6.49 -18.80 -9.31
CA GLU A 174 7.32 -17.87 -10.06
C GLU A 174 7.44 -16.52 -9.35
N CYS A 175 6.34 -16.02 -8.77
CA CYS A 175 6.35 -14.81 -7.97
C CYS A 175 7.19 -14.97 -6.70
N ILE A 176 7.07 -16.10 -5.99
CA ILE A 176 7.85 -16.39 -4.78
C ILE A 176 9.34 -16.41 -5.11
N ASP A 177 9.75 -17.12 -6.16
CA ASP A 177 11.13 -17.18 -6.62
C ASP A 177 11.67 -15.80 -6.99
N ALA A 178 10.86 -14.99 -7.68
CA ALA A 178 11.23 -13.63 -8.06
C ALA A 178 11.39 -12.71 -6.83
N VAL A 179 10.48 -12.83 -5.83
CA VAL A 179 10.55 -12.06 -4.57
C VAL A 179 11.83 -12.40 -3.80
N LEU A 180 12.15 -13.68 -3.67
CA LEU A 180 13.37 -14.15 -3.01
C LEU A 180 14.62 -13.65 -3.74
N LYS A 181 14.65 -13.77 -5.06
CA LYS A 181 15.77 -13.30 -5.89
C LYS A 181 15.92 -11.78 -5.85
N GLY A 182 14.81 -11.05 -5.86
CA GLY A 182 14.78 -9.57 -5.79
C GLY A 182 15.11 -9.04 -4.40
N GLY A 183 15.03 -9.86 -3.35
CA GLY A 183 15.29 -9.46 -1.97
C GLY A 183 14.17 -8.60 -1.36
N SER A 184 12.96 -8.70 -1.91
CA SER A 184 11.80 -7.94 -1.42
C SER A 184 11.20 -8.55 -0.16
N ALA A 185 10.68 -7.72 0.75
CA ALA A 185 9.78 -8.15 1.81
C ALA A 185 8.31 -8.00 1.39
N ILE A 186 7.41 -8.70 2.08
CA ILE A 186 5.95 -8.55 1.89
C ILE A 186 5.31 -8.07 3.17
N ALA A 187 4.39 -7.10 3.08
CA ALA A 187 3.46 -6.73 4.14
C ALA A 187 2.04 -7.11 3.71
N PRO A 188 1.48 -8.22 4.21
CA PRO A 188 0.24 -8.82 3.70
C PRO A 188 -1.01 -7.95 3.86
N THR A 189 -1.15 -7.24 4.97
CA THR A 189 -2.31 -6.37 5.25
C THR A 189 -3.67 -7.09 5.23
N LEU A 190 -3.70 -8.31 5.72
CA LEU A 190 -4.88 -9.19 5.72
C LEU A 190 -6.00 -8.69 6.65
N THR A 191 -5.66 -7.92 7.68
CA THR A 191 -6.62 -7.34 8.63
C THR A 191 -7.76 -6.61 7.94
N PHE A 192 -7.47 -5.87 6.84
CA PHE A 192 -8.51 -5.14 6.11
C PHE A 192 -9.57 -6.07 5.51
N GLN A 193 -9.16 -7.14 4.83
CA GLN A 193 -10.09 -8.14 4.26
C GLN A 193 -10.85 -8.88 5.36
N ARG A 194 -10.14 -9.31 6.42
CA ARG A 194 -10.76 -10.00 7.54
C ARG A 194 -11.85 -9.14 8.20
N ASN A 195 -11.58 -7.85 8.39
CA ASN A 195 -12.54 -6.92 8.96
C ASN A 195 -13.76 -6.71 8.04
N ILE A 196 -13.58 -6.64 6.71
CA ILE A 196 -14.71 -6.61 5.77
C ILE A 196 -15.59 -7.84 5.95
N ILE A 197 -14.99 -9.03 6.03
CA ILE A 197 -15.73 -10.29 6.17
C ILE A 197 -16.54 -10.31 7.48
N GLU A 198 -15.94 -9.91 8.58
CA GLU A 198 -16.56 -10.02 9.90
C GLU A 198 -17.53 -8.89 10.25
N PHE A 199 -17.22 -7.66 9.81
CA PHE A 199 -17.99 -6.48 10.21
C PHE A 199 -19.07 -6.05 9.21
N THR A 200 -19.09 -6.65 8.00
CA THR A 200 -20.20 -6.40 7.07
C THR A 200 -21.46 -7.13 7.57
N GLN A 201 -22.48 -6.34 7.89
CA GLN A 201 -23.72 -6.89 8.43
C GLN A 201 -24.48 -7.72 7.36
N PRO A 202 -25.15 -8.82 7.76
CA PRO A 202 -25.90 -9.68 6.84
C PRO A 202 -27.02 -8.95 6.07
N HIS A 203 -27.55 -7.87 6.64
CA HIS A 203 -28.60 -7.05 6.02
C HIS A 203 -28.06 -5.87 5.21
N ASP A 204 -26.74 -5.70 5.15
CA ASP A 204 -26.14 -4.66 4.31
C ASP A 204 -26.38 -5.02 2.84
N PRO A 205 -26.98 -4.11 2.03
CA PRO A 205 -27.15 -4.34 0.60
C PRO A 205 -25.83 -4.69 -0.11
N ALA A 206 -24.68 -4.20 0.37
CA ALA A 206 -23.36 -4.54 -0.15
C ALA A 206 -23.00 -6.02 0.08
N ALA A 207 -23.46 -6.65 1.16
CA ALA A 207 -23.27 -8.07 1.42
C ALA A 207 -24.06 -8.93 0.40
N ASN A 208 -25.26 -8.49 0.02
CA ASN A 208 -26.12 -9.18 -0.92
C ASN A 208 -25.61 -9.13 -2.37
N ASN A 209 -24.67 -8.26 -2.69
CA ASN A 209 -24.05 -8.11 -4.02
C ASN A 209 -22.87 -9.05 -4.27
N GLY A 210 -22.68 -10.07 -3.45
CA GLY A 210 -21.56 -11.01 -3.59
C GLY A 210 -20.18 -10.44 -3.22
N ARG A 211 -20.11 -9.20 -2.71
CA ARG A 211 -18.86 -8.54 -2.32
C ARG A 211 -18.14 -9.28 -1.20
N VAL A 212 -18.87 -9.64 -0.14
CA VAL A 212 -18.30 -10.38 1.01
C VAL A 212 -17.77 -11.73 0.55
N SER A 213 -18.55 -12.48 -0.26
CA SER A 213 -18.12 -13.77 -0.82
C SER A 213 -16.89 -13.64 -1.74
N HIS A 214 -16.75 -12.54 -2.46
CA HIS A 214 -15.56 -12.26 -3.27
C HIS A 214 -14.34 -12.00 -2.37
N VAL A 215 -14.48 -11.15 -1.37
CA VAL A 215 -13.41 -10.83 -0.40
C VAL A 215 -13.02 -12.07 0.39
N GLN A 216 -13.97 -12.92 0.79
CA GLN A 216 -13.70 -14.18 1.47
C GLN A 216 -12.82 -15.11 0.62
N ARG A 217 -13.18 -15.34 -0.65
CA ARG A 217 -12.35 -16.17 -1.54
C ARG A 217 -10.96 -15.57 -1.80
N GLN A 218 -10.86 -14.25 -1.90
CA GLN A 218 -9.57 -13.56 -2.05
C GLN A 218 -8.72 -13.74 -0.79
N TYR A 219 -9.31 -13.55 0.39
CA TYR A 219 -8.64 -13.74 1.69
C TYR A 219 -8.09 -15.15 1.85
N GLU A 220 -8.92 -16.18 1.66
CA GLU A 220 -8.50 -17.58 1.77
C GLU A 220 -7.38 -17.95 0.79
N ARG A 221 -7.43 -17.41 -0.43
CA ARG A 221 -6.36 -17.59 -1.40
C ARG A 221 -5.08 -16.89 -0.97
N ALA A 222 -5.21 -15.65 -0.47
CA ALA A 222 -4.07 -14.87 0.02
C ALA A 222 -3.38 -15.56 1.19
N CYS A 223 -4.11 -16.05 2.19
CA CYS A 223 -3.54 -16.79 3.32
C CYS A 223 -2.73 -17.99 2.85
N ARG A 224 -3.28 -18.83 1.95
CA ARG A 224 -2.54 -20.00 1.41
C ARG A 224 -1.27 -19.58 0.66
N ASN A 225 -1.34 -18.57 -0.18
CA ASN A 225 -0.20 -18.13 -0.99
C ASN A 225 0.89 -17.49 -0.13
N LEU A 226 0.51 -16.66 0.83
CA LEU A 226 1.42 -15.98 1.74
C LEU A 226 2.08 -16.94 2.72
N ALA A 227 1.34 -17.96 3.23
CA ALA A 227 1.91 -19.03 4.04
C ALA A 227 2.99 -19.78 3.26
N LYS A 228 2.74 -20.10 1.97
CA LYS A 228 3.74 -20.73 1.09
C LYS A 228 4.97 -19.83 0.89
N ALA A 229 4.78 -18.54 0.65
CA ALA A 229 5.87 -17.60 0.52
C ALA A 229 6.71 -17.49 1.81
N HIS A 230 6.05 -17.44 2.97
CA HIS A 230 6.74 -17.47 4.27
C HIS A 230 7.55 -18.75 4.47
N GLN A 231 6.97 -19.92 4.19
CA GLN A 231 7.69 -21.20 4.26
C GLN A 231 8.89 -21.28 3.32
N ALA A 232 8.83 -20.60 2.17
CA ALA A 232 9.96 -20.48 1.24
C ALA A 232 11.04 -19.49 1.73
N GLY A 233 10.81 -18.74 2.81
CA GLY A 233 11.78 -17.82 3.40
C GLY A 233 11.59 -16.35 3.00
N VAL A 234 10.46 -15.98 2.39
CA VAL A 234 10.15 -14.56 2.09
C VAL A 234 9.95 -13.80 3.41
N PRO A 235 10.66 -12.67 3.65
CA PRO A 235 10.47 -11.86 4.85
C PRO A 235 9.05 -11.25 4.88
N MET A 236 8.33 -11.45 5.99
CA MET A 236 7.01 -10.88 6.23
C MET A 236 7.08 -9.73 7.23
N LEU A 237 6.41 -8.63 6.92
CA LEU A 237 6.26 -7.48 7.80
C LEU A 237 4.82 -7.31 8.24
N VAL A 238 4.61 -6.87 9.47
CA VAL A 238 3.27 -6.53 9.95
C VAL A 238 2.80 -5.24 9.29
N GLY A 239 1.66 -5.29 8.62
CA GLY A 239 1.01 -4.14 8.01
C GLY A 239 -0.51 -4.30 8.07
N THR A 240 -1.22 -3.31 8.54
CA THR A 240 -2.67 -3.39 8.81
C THR A 240 -3.52 -2.69 7.77
N ASP A 241 -2.91 -1.89 6.90
CA ASP A 241 -3.60 -0.99 5.96
C ASP A 241 -4.67 -0.12 6.64
N SER A 242 -4.30 0.41 7.83
CA SER A 242 -5.20 1.26 8.62
C SER A 242 -5.51 2.59 7.95
N GLY A 243 -6.73 3.08 8.16
CA GLY A 243 -7.23 4.34 7.60
C GLY A 243 -8.57 4.22 6.91
N PHE A 244 -9.10 3.01 6.77
CA PHE A 244 -10.43 2.71 6.23
C PHE A 244 -11.47 2.58 7.33
N ALA A 245 -12.77 2.63 6.96
CA ALA A 245 -13.89 2.60 7.91
C ALA A 245 -13.87 1.35 8.80
N VAL A 246 -13.52 0.19 8.25
CA VAL A 246 -13.47 -1.09 8.98
C VAL A 246 -12.11 -1.36 9.61
N THR A 247 -11.12 -0.52 9.37
CA THR A 247 -9.77 -0.65 9.92
C THR A 247 -9.27 0.74 10.35
N PRO A 248 -9.89 1.34 11.40
CA PRO A 248 -9.48 2.65 11.90
C PRO A 248 -8.06 2.59 12.49
N TYR A 249 -7.38 3.74 12.56
CA TYR A 249 -6.04 3.79 13.14
C TYR A 249 -6.05 3.39 14.63
N GLY A 250 -5.08 2.58 15.04
CA GLY A 250 -4.67 2.42 16.43
C GLY A 250 -4.60 1.01 17.01
N GLU A 251 -5.30 -0.03 16.51
CA GLU A 251 -5.47 -1.25 17.32
C GLU A 251 -5.30 -2.58 16.55
N TRP A 252 -4.99 -2.56 15.26
CA TRP A 252 -5.09 -3.74 14.40
C TRP A 252 -3.83 -4.58 14.24
N HIS A 253 -2.70 -4.16 14.82
CA HIS A 253 -1.43 -4.91 14.72
C HIS A 253 -1.50 -6.29 15.40
N ALA A 254 -2.15 -6.38 16.56
CA ALA A 254 -2.36 -7.66 17.23
C ALA A 254 -3.20 -8.61 16.37
N ARG A 255 -4.20 -8.06 15.66
CA ARG A 255 -5.05 -8.83 14.74
C ARG A 255 -4.27 -9.33 13.52
N GLU A 256 -3.40 -8.52 12.93
CA GLU A 256 -2.56 -8.97 11.83
C GLU A 256 -1.63 -10.11 12.26
N LEU A 257 -1.04 -10.01 13.46
CA LEU A 257 -0.23 -11.08 14.04
C LEU A 257 -1.05 -12.35 14.36
N GLU A 258 -2.29 -12.17 14.84
CA GLU A 258 -3.21 -13.28 15.05
C GLU A 258 -3.52 -14.02 13.75
N ILE A 259 -3.76 -13.29 12.65
CA ILE A 259 -3.99 -13.87 11.32
C ILE A 259 -2.75 -14.65 10.87
N PHE A 260 -1.53 -14.12 11.07
CA PHE A 260 -0.29 -14.82 10.71
C PHE A 260 -0.11 -16.15 11.41
N VAL A 261 -0.71 -16.33 12.59
CA VAL A 261 -0.57 -17.55 13.39
C VAL A 261 -1.70 -18.53 13.11
N ASN A 262 -2.92 -18.06 12.89
CA ASN A 262 -4.13 -18.88 12.87
C ASN A 262 -4.66 -19.20 11.48
N ASP A 263 -4.36 -18.40 10.47
CA ASP A 263 -4.88 -18.51 9.10
C ASP A 263 -3.76 -18.78 8.08
#